data_946b2fa87092abc54f792c185c88f488
#
_entry.id   946b2fa87092abc54f792c185c88f488
#
_cell.length_a   1.000
_cell.length_b   1.000
_cell.length_c   1.000
_cell.angle_alpha   90.00
_cell.angle_beta   90.00
_cell.angle_gamma   90.00
#
_symmetry.space_group_name_H-M   'P 1'
#
loop_
_entity.id
_entity.type
_entity.pdbx_description
1 polymer ?
#
loop_
_entity_poly.entity_id
_entity_poly.type
_entity_poly.pdbx_seq_one_letter_code
_entity_poly.pdbx_strand_id
1 'polypeptide(L)'
;MRSTDNYNRTKAMQEYASAILRELPMIDRVKNNEELDGAIYEMLQLLGKCSGADRVYFFDKKEKNRKEYFCLQCEWKNEDDILEKEQLFSEIAVEDIPHWTDELKKGLTIQITDREELSPMEQEYNLMKKHHTYSRVLAPIFSRDHLSGFIGMDHFIKESQNCLFISLRS
;
A
#
# COMPACT_ATOMS: atom_id res chain seq x y z
N MET A 1 -2.98 7.11 -26.04
CA MET A 1 -1.57 6.69 -25.91
C MET A 1 -1.05 6.74 -24.47
N ARG A 2 -1.34 7.78 -23.66
CA ARG A 2 -0.92 7.84 -22.24
C ARG A 2 -1.56 6.80 -21.30
N SER A 3 -2.77 6.31 -21.61
CA SER A 3 -3.49 5.31 -20.77
C SER A 3 -2.82 3.93 -20.80
N THR A 4 -2.31 3.51 -21.95
CA THR A 4 -1.68 2.20 -22.14
C THR A 4 -0.30 2.12 -21.46
N ASP A 5 0.45 3.23 -21.48
CA ASP A 5 1.77 3.29 -20.84
C ASP A 5 1.66 3.22 -19.32
N ASN A 6 0.66 3.87 -18.73
CA ASN A 6 0.40 3.78 -17.29
C ASN A 6 -0.05 2.38 -16.90
N TYR A 7 -0.91 1.73 -17.68
CA TYR A 7 -1.36 0.35 -17.44
C TYR A 7 -0.18 -0.64 -17.48
N ASN A 8 0.66 -0.55 -18.49
CA ASN A 8 1.85 -1.41 -18.63
C ASN A 8 2.86 -1.17 -17.51
N ARG A 9 3.04 0.08 -17.10
CA ARG A 9 3.92 0.46 -16.00
C ARG A 9 3.42 -0.12 -14.67
N THR A 10 2.11 -0.04 -14.42
CA THR A 10 1.48 -0.56 -13.21
C THR A 10 1.54 -2.09 -13.16
N LYS A 11 1.32 -2.76 -14.30
CA LYS A 11 1.44 -4.22 -14.42
C LYS A 11 2.87 -4.72 -14.18
N ALA A 12 3.86 -4.05 -14.76
CA ALA A 12 5.26 -4.36 -14.51
C ALA A 12 5.62 -4.20 -13.03
N MET A 13 5.08 -3.18 -12.35
CA MET A 13 5.27 -2.96 -10.92
C MET A 13 4.66 -4.08 -10.06
N GLN A 14 3.48 -4.57 -10.43
CA GLN A 14 2.85 -5.71 -9.75
C GLN A 14 3.69 -6.98 -9.87
N GLU A 15 4.25 -7.24 -11.05
CA GLU A 15 5.12 -8.39 -11.28
C GLU A 15 6.41 -8.27 -10.45
N TYR A 16 6.99 -7.08 -10.35
CA TYR A 16 8.17 -6.81 -9.51
C TYR A 16 7.86 -6.96 -8.02
N ALA A 17 6.77 -6.36 -7.53
CA ALA A 17 6.36 -6.48 -6.14
C ALA A 17 6.07 -7.94 -5.78
N SER A 18 5.38 -8.67 -6.64
CA SER A 18 5.12 -10.11 -6.45
C SER A 18 6.40 -10.95 -6.46
N ALA A 19 7.38 -10.62 -7.30
CA ALA A 19 8.66 -11.32 -7.34
C ALA A 19 9.46 -11.08 -6.05
N ILE A 20 9.54 -9.84 -5.56
CA ILE A 20 10.20 -9.49 -4.31
C ILE A 20 9.51 -10.17 -3.11
N LEU A 21 8.17 -10.19 -3.09
CA LEU A 21 7.41 -10.83 -2.03
C LEU A 21 7.61 -12.36 -1.97
N ARG A 22 7.94 -13.00 -3.09
CA ARG A 22 8.32 -14.43 -3.11
C ARG A 22 9.67 -14.71 -2.46
N GLU A 23 10.57 -13.74 -2.46
CA GLU A 23 11.90 -13.85 -1.84
C GLU A 23 11.89 -13.53 -0.32
N LEU A 24 10.80 -12.93 0.20
CA LEU A 24 10.64 -12.57 1.61
C LEU A 24 10.75 -13.74 2.61
N PRO A 25 10.40 -15.02 2.30
CA PRO A 25 10.66 -16.14 3.22
C PRO A 25 12.12 -16.30 3.60
N MET A 26 13.04 -15.65 2.89
CA MET A 26 14.46 -15.60 3.27
C MET A 26 14.73 -14.73 4.52
N ILE A 27 13.78 -13.87 4.90
CA ILE A 27 13.88 -12.98 6.07
C ILE A 27 13.80 -13.76 7.40
N ASP A 28 13.23 -14.96 7.41
CA ASP A 28 13.24 -15.86 8.58
C ASP A 28 14.66 -16.24 9.09
N ARG A 29 15.71 -15.83 8.38
CA ARG A 29 17.11 -16.10 8.74
C ARG A 29 17.83 -14.94 9.42
N VAL A 30 17.19 -13.78 9.53
CA VAL A 30 17.79 -12.60 10.19
C VAL A 30 17.74 -12.77 11.70
N LYS A 31 18.88 -12.63 12.37
CA LYS A 31 19.08 -13.05 13.76
C LYS A 31 18.64 -12.04 14.82
N ASN A 32 18.28 -10.82 14.45
CA ASN A 32 17.78 -9.82 15.41
C ASN A 32 16.76 -8.88 14.77
N ASN A 33 15.89 -8.29 15.59
CA ASN A 33 14.78 -7.44 15.13
C ASN A 33 15.25 -6.14 14.45
N GLU A 34 16.36 -5.54 14.89
CA GLU A 34 16.86 -4.28 14.32
C GLU A 34 17.41 -4.47 12.91
N GLU A 35 18.11 -5.57 12.65
CA GLU A 35 18.57 -5.92 11.29
C GLU A 35 17.40 -6.22 10.36
N LEU A 36 16.36 -6.87 10.88
CA LEU A 36 15.16 -7.18 10.13
C LEU A 36 14.42 -5.88 9.74
N ASP A 37 14.24 -4.97 10.68
CA ASP A 37 13.56 -3.68 10.44
C ASP A 37 14.34 -2.84 9.42
N GLY A 38 15.67 -2.83 9.50
CA GLY A 38 16.53 -2.19 8.50
C GLY A 38 16.38 -2.79 7.11
N ALA A 39 16.39 -4.11 6.99
CA ALA A 39 16.25 -4.82 5.72
C ALA A 39 14.84 -4.58 5.11
N ILE A 40 13.79 -4.57 5.91
CA ILE A 40 12.43 -4.25 5.47
C ILE A 40 12.38 -2.81 4.94
N TYR A 41 12.94 -1.84 5.66
CA TYR A 41 12.95 -0.44 5.23
C TYR A 41 13.68 -0.26 3.90
N GLU A 42 14.86 -0.86 3.74
CA GLU A 42 15.63 -0.81 2.47
C GLU A 42 14.83 -1.40 1.30
N MET A 43 14.11 -2.49 1.54
CA MET A 43 13.23 -3.10 0.55
C MET A 43 12.06 -2.16 0.17
N LEU A 44 11.39 -1.54 1.16
CA LEU A 44 10.32 -0.57 0.91
C LEU A 44 10.85 0.64 0.13
N GLN A 45 12.04 1.14 0.46
CA GLN A 45 12.70 2.21 -0.26
C GLN A 45 12.97 1.85 -1.72
N LEU A 46 13.50 0.64 -1.97
CA LEU A 46 13.76 0.15 -3.32
C LEU A 46 12.47 0.06 -4.13
N LEU A 47 11.42 -0.52 -3.54
CA LEU A 47 10.09 -0.59 -4.15
C LEU A 47 9.56 0.81 -4.50
N GLY A 48 9.66 1.75 -3.58
CA GLY A 48 9.21 3.13 -3.79
C GLY A 48 9.97 3.83 -4.92
N LYS A 49 11.28 3.73 -4.94
CA LYS A 49 12.13 4.34 -5.98
C LYS A 49 11.89 3.72 -7.36
N CYS A 50 11.76 2.38 -7.43
CA CYS A 50 11.51 1.68 -8.71
C CYS A 50 10.09 1.91 -9.24
N SER A 51 9.11 2.03 -8.35
CA SER A 51 7.71 2.19 -8.72
C SER A 51 7.29 3.65 -8.96
N GLY A 52 8.05 4.60 -8.44
CA GLY A 52 7.66 6.01 -8.38
C GLY A 52 6.49 6.24 -7.42
N ALA A 53 6.30 5.35 -6.45
CA ALA A 53 5.30 5.54 -5.40
C ALA A 53 5.70 6.70 -4.47
N ASP A 54 4.71 7.38 -3.94
CA ASP A 54 4.91 8.45 -2.96
C ASP A 54 5.11 7.88 -1.55
N ARG A 55 4.56 6.68 -1.31
CA ARG A 55 4.68 5.97 -0.05
C ARG A 55 4.63 4.45 -0.26
N VAL A 56 5.46 3.71 0.49
CA VAL A 56 5.43 2.25 0.58
C VAL A 56 5.44 1.84 2.04
N TYR A 57 4.65 0.84 2.41
CA TYR A 57 4.48 0.47 3.81
C TYR A 57 4.22 -1.02 3.98
N PHE A 58 4.51 -1.49 5.19
CA PHE A 58 4.24 -2.85 5.63
C PHE A 58 3.35 -2.86 6.87
N PHE A 59 2.26 -3.59 6.80
CA PHE A 59 1.35 -3.89 7.90
C PHE A 59 1.42 -5.37 8.26
N ASP A 60 1.53 -5.66 9.55
CA ASP A 60 1.48 -6.99 10.12
C ASP A 60 0.12 -7.22 10.79
N LYS A 61 -0.46 -8.40 10.63
CA LYS A 61 -1.75 -8.75 11.23
C LYS A 61 -1.56 -9.23 12.66
N LYS A 62 -2.24 -8.61 13.61
CA LYS A 62 -2.18 -8.92 15.04
C LYS A 62 -3.58 -9.07 15.62
N GLU A 63 -3.69 -9.91 16.63
CA GLU A 63 -4.90 -10.05 17.43
C GLU A 63 -4.73 -9.31 18.76
N LYS A 64 -5.73 -8.48 19.11
CA LYS A 64 -5.83 -7.76 20.37
C LYS A 64 -7.27 -7.88 20.89
N ASN A 65 -7.45 -8.34 22.11
CA ASN A 65 -8.78 -8.48 22.74
C ASN A 65 -9.80 -9.23 21.87
N ARG A 66 -9.38 -10.32 21.22
CA ARG A 66 -10.19 -11.15 20.30
C ARG A 66 -10.65 -10.42 19.02
N LYS A 67 -10.01 -9.31 18.68
CA LYS A 67 -10.20 -8.60 17.41
C LYS A 67 -8.90 -8.59 16.62
N GLU A 68 -9.02 -8.69 15.32
CA GLU A 68 -7.87 -8.65 14.41
C GLU A 68 -7.64 -7.24 13.88
N TYR A 69 -6.37 -6.84 13.83
CA TYR A 69 -5.90 -5.56 13.32
C TYR A 69 -4.73 -5.75 12.38
N PHE A 70 -4.63 -4.88 11.39
CA PHE A 70 -3.39 -4.65 10.67
C PHE A 70 -2.65 -3.51 11.37
N CYS A 71 -1.43 -3.77 11.82
CA CYS A 71 -0.59 -2.84 12.57
C CYS A 71 0.59 -2.41 11.70
N LEU A 72 0.79 -1.09 11.54
CA LEU A 72 1.90 -0.54 10.77
C LEU A 72 3.23 -0.93 11.44
N GLN A 73 4.11 -1.54 10.68
CA GLN A 73 5.44 -1.93 11.13
C GLN A 73 6.52 -1.03 10.56
N CYS A 74 6.42 -0.68 9.29
CA CYS A 74 7.41 0.12 8.59
C CYS A 74 6.76 0.95 7.48
N GLU A 75 7.27 2.16 7.25
CA GLU A 75 6.84 3.07 6.21
C GLU A 75 8.04 3.77 5.60
N TRP A 76 8.08 3.82 4.27
CA TRP A 76 8.97 4.68 3.50
C TRP A 76 8.14 5.73 2.74
N LYS A 77 8.61 6.97 2.75
CA LYS A 77 8.04 8.09 1.98
C LYS A 77 9.06 8.65 1.03
N ASN A 78 8.61 9.10 -0.14
CA ASN A 78 9.44 9.88 -1.03
C ASN A 78 9.67 11.28 -0.40
N GLU A 79 10.94 11.64 -0.19
CA GLU A 79 11.33 12.90 0.46
C GLU A 79 10.93 14.14 -0.35
N ASP A 80 10.77 13.98 -1.67
CA ASP A 80 10.38 15.08 -2.55
C ASP A 80 8.89 15.47 -2.44
N ASP A 81 8.07 14.62 -1.84
CA ASP A 81 6.63 14.81 -1.66
C ASP A 81 6.27 15.07 -0.17
N ILE A 82 6.94 16.05 0.45
CA ILE A 82 6.72 16.42 1.85
C ILE A 82 5.34 17.09 2.03
N LEU A 83 4.29 16.30 2.08
CA LEU A 83 3.09 16.62 2.83
C LEU A 83 3.26 16.02 4.22
N GLU A 84 3.90 16.76 5.11
CA GLU A 84 4.21 16.36 6.49
C GLU A 84 2.98 15.93 7.33
N LYS A 85 1.79 16.06 6.78
CA LYS A 85 0.54 15.92 7.53
C LYS A 85 -0.17 14.59 7.39
N GLU A 86 0.32 13.69 6.53
CA GLU A 86 -0.44 12.50 6.17
C GLU A 86 0.23 11.24 6.70
N GLN A 87 0.02 10.99 7.97
CA GLN A 87 0.41 9.72 8.57
C GLN A 87 -0.62 8.65 8.23
N LEU A 88 -0.12 7.44 7.91
CA LEU A 88 -0.94 6.25 7.93
C LEU A 88 -1.45 6.01 9.35
N PHE A 89 -2.61 5.40 9.46
CA PHE A 89 -3.05 4.88 10.73
C PHE A 89 -2.06 3.85 11.23
N SER A 90 -1.71 3.91 12.51
CA SER A 90 -0.86 2.90 13.14
C SER A 90 -1.54 1.54 13.19
N GLU A 91 -2.87 1.52 13.20
CA GLU A 91 -3.70 0.32 13.23
C GLU A 91 -4.95 0.51 12.37
N ILE A 92 -5.35 -0.57 11.67
CA ILE A 92 -6.59 -0.66 10.89
C ILE A 92 -7.29 -1.94 11.35
N ALA A 93 -8.52 -1.83 11.86
CA ALA A 93 -9.29 -3.01 12.19
C ALA A 93 -9.62 -3.80 10.90
N VAL A 94 -9.49 -5.11 10.94
CA VAL A 94 -9.79 -5.99 9.79
C VAL A 94 -11.22 -5.77 9.31
N GLU A 95 -12.14 -5.51 10.25
CA GLU A 95 -13.55 -5.23 9.97
C GLU A 95 -13.80 -3.89 9.26
N ASP A 96 -12.83 -2.96 9.27
CA ASP A 96 -12.92 -1.65 8.61
C ASP A 96 -12.53 -1.69 7.13
N ILE A 97 -11.94 -2.79 6.67
CA ILE A 97 -11.55 -3.01 5.27
C ILE A 97 -11.98 -4.41 4.80
N PRO A 98 -13.28 -4.74 4.89
CA PRO A 98 -13.76 -6.10 4.70
C PRO A 98 -13.52 -6.63 3.29
N HIS A 99 -13.74 -5.82 2.25
CA HIS A 99 -13.54 -6.24 0.86
C HIS A 99 -12.06 -6.51 0.58
N TRP A 100 -11.16 -5.62 1.01
CA TRP A 100 -9.73 -5.83 0.85
C TRP A 100 -9.23 -7.03 1.63
N THR A 101 -9.71 -7.20 2.85
CA THR A 101 -9.32 -8.36 3.66
C THR A 101 -9.72 -9.68 3.00
N ASP A 102 -10.91 -9.76 2.43
CA ASP A 102 -11.40 -10.96 1.75
C ASP A 102 -10.56 -11.27 0.49
N GLU A 103 -10.20 -10.28 -0.30
CA GLU A 103 -9.34 -10.45 -1.47
C GLU A 103 -7.90 -10.85 -1.07
N LEU A 104 -7.33 -10.19 -0.05
CA LEU A 104 -6.01 -10.51 0.46
C LEU A 104 -5.94 -11.95 1.02
N LYS A 105 -6.99 -12.42 1.72
CA LYS A 105 -7.08 -13.81 2.21
C LYS A 105 -7.08 -14.84 1.08
N LYS A 106 -7.59 -14.49 -0.10
CA LYS A 106 -7.53 -15.34 -1.31
C LYS A 106 -6.17 -15.32 -1.99
N GLY A 107 -5.21 -14.53 -1.49
CA GLY A 107 -3.89 -14.34 -2.11
C GLY A 107 -3.91 -13.38 -3.30
N LEU A 108 -4.97 -12.58 -3.45
CA LEU A 108 -5.10 -11.63 -4.54
C LEU A 108 -4.46 -10.30 -4.18
N THR A 109 -3.79 -9.68 -5.14
CA THR A 109 -3.31 -8.31 -5.04
C THR A 109 -4.43 -7.35 -5.37
N ILE A 110 -4.67 -6.38 -4.50
CA ILE A 110 -5.63 -5.30 -4.73
C ILE A 110 -4.95 -4.19 -5.50
N GLN A 111 -5.59 -3.72 -6.56
CA GLN A 111 -5.11 -2.61 -7.35
C GLN A 111 -6.25 -1.62 -7.59
N ILE A 112 -6.08 -0.41 -7.07
CA ILE A 112 -6.98 0.71 -7.27
C ILE A 112 -6.21 1.78 -8.02
N THR A 113 -6.55 1.99 -9.29
CA THR A 113 -5.89 2.97 -10.15
C THR A 113 -6.36 4.37 -9.85
N ASP A 114 -7.65 4.49 -9.52
CA ASP A 114 -8.30 5.74 -9.15
C ASP A 114 -9.28 5.47 -8.00
N ARG A 115 -9.11 6.17 -6.89
CA ARG A 115 -10.00 6.07 -5.74
C ARG A 115 -11.47 6.25 -6.11
N GLU A 116 -11.77 7.07 -7.10
CA GLU A 116 -13.14 7.34 -7.55
C GLU A 116 -13.80 6.14 -8.28
N GLU A 117 -13.05 5.04 -8.50
CA GLU A 117 -13.61 3.75 -8.94
C GLU A 117 -14.33 3.03 -7.80
N LEU A 118 -14.02 3.35 -6.54
CA LEU A 118 -14.70 2.81 -5.38
C LEU A 118 -16.02 3.55 -5.11
N SER A 119 -16.99 2.84 -4.54
CA SER A 119 -18.20 3.50 -4.06
C SER A 119 -17.89 4.42 -2.88
N PRO A 120 -18.38 5.68 -2.86
CA PRO A 120 -18.20 6.57 -1.72
C PRO A 120 -18.80 6.06 -0.40
N MET A 121 -19.63 5.04 -0.46
CA MET A 121 -20.22 4.38 0.71
C MET A 121 -19.32 3.28 1.29
N GLU A 122 -18.30 2.86 0.56
CA GLU A 122 -17.36 1.85 1.04
C GLU A 122 -16.41 2.44 2.09
N GLN A 123 -16.09 1.64 3.10
CA GLN A 123 -15.15 2.04 4.15
C GLN A 123 -13.74 2.26 3.59
N GLU A 124 -13.35 1.43 2.62
CA GLU A 124 -12.08 1.50 1.92
C GLU A 124 -11.91 2.82 1.15
N TYR A 125 -12.97 3.33 0.51
CA TYR A 125 -12.97 4.66 -0.11
C TYR A 125 -12.65 5.75 0.90
N ASN A 126 -13.35 5.71 2.04
CA ASN A 126 -13.14 6.70 3.10
C ASN A 126 -11.74 6.62 3.71
N LEU A 127 -11.19 5.42 3.83
CA LEU A 127 -9.82 5.23 4.29
C LEU A 127 -8.80 5.85 3.32
N MET A 128 -8.95 5.59 2.01
CA MET A 128 -8.09 6.20 0.98
C MET A 128 -8.21 7.72 0.97
N LYS A 129 -9.43 8.24 1.14
CA LYS A 129 -9.68 9.69 1.21
C LYS A 129 -8.99 10.33 2.41
N LYS A 130 -9.07 9.71 3.58
CA LYS A 130 -8.38 10.18 4.79
C LYS A 130 -6.86 10.17 4.66
N HIS A 131 -6.33 9.22 3.89
CA HIS A 131 -4.89 9.12 3.61
C HIS A 131 -4.46 9.97 2.40
N HIS A 132 -5.35 10.77 1.81
CA HIS A 132 -5.13 11.56 0.58
C HIS A 132 -4.58 10.72 -0.59
N THR A 133 -4.84 9.44 -0.56
CA THR A 133 -4.38 8.48 -1.55
C THR A 133 -5.29 8.50 -2.77
N TYR A 134 -4.69 8.64 -3.94
CA TYR A 134 -5.37 8.57 -5.22
C TYR A 134 -5.39 7.16 -5.79
N SER A 135 -4.24 6.51 -5.85
CA SER A 135 -4.11 5.11 -6.26
C SER A 135 -3.40 4.27 -5.20
N ARG A 136 -3.74 3.01 -5.12
CA ARG A 136 -3.24 2.09 -4.11
C ARG A 136 -3.05 0.69 -4.66
N VAL A 137 -1.95 0.06 -4.29
CA VAL A 137 -1.71 -1.37 -4.49
C VAL A 137 -1.47 -2.01 -3.14
N LEU A 138 -2.16 -3.11 -2.84
CA LEU A 138 -1.94 -3.92 -1.66
C LEU A 138 -1.61 -5.35 -2.08
N ALA A 139 -0.48 -5.88 -1.62
CA ALA A 139 -0.05 -7.24 -1.87
C ALA A 139 -0.02 -8.04 -0.57
N PRO A 140 -0.68 -9.21 -0.49
CA PRO A 140 -0.75 -9.99 0.73
C PRO A 140 0.58 -10.65 1.08
N ILE A 141 0.83 -10.79 2.38
CA ILE A 141 1.92 -11.57 2.94
C ILE A 141 1.32 -12.73 3.72
N PHE A 142 1.81 -13.93 3.43
CA PHE A 142 1.38 -15.15 4.12
C PHE A 142 2.51 -15.70 4.98
N SER A 143 2.13 -16.18 6.16
CA SER A 143 2.97 -17.04 6.98
C SER A 143 2.30 -18.41 7.02
N ARG A 144 2.98 -19.40 6.44
CA ARG A 144 2.38 -20.70 6.15
C ARG A 144 1.15 -20.50 5.27
N ASP A 145 -0.03 -20.92 5.67
CA ASP A 145 -1.28 -20.79 4.90
C ASP A 145 -2.20 -19.67 5.40
N HIS A 146 -1.68 -18.76 6.26
CA HIS A 146 -2.47 -17.70 6.87
C HIS A 146 -2.00 -16.32 6.42
N LEU A 147 -2.95 -15.44 6.11
CA LEU A 147 -2.67 -14.03 5.86
C LEU A 147 -2.04 -13.41 7.12
N SER A 148 -0.77 -13.02 7.04
CA SER A 148 -0.03 -12.40 8.13
C SER A 148 0.10 -10.89 8.02
N GLY A 149 -0.18 -10.31 6.86
CA GLY A 149 -0.09 -8.88 6.65
C GLY A 149 -0.19 -8.51 5.18
N PHE A 150 0.22 -7.29 4.86
CA PHE A 150 0.33 -6.83 3.47
C PHE A 150 1.39 -5.73 3.32
N ILE A 151 1.91 -5.61 2.10
CA ILE A 151 2.67 -4.46 1.65
C ILE A 151 1.76 -3.59 0.80
N GLY A 152 1.79 -2.28 1.03
CA GLY A 152 1.04 -1.31 0.26
C GLY A 152 1.93 -0.28 -0.42
N MET A 153 1.47 0.23 -1.56
CA MET A 153 2.09 1.33 -2.30
C MET A 153 1.00 2.34 -2.66
N ASP A 154 1.25 3.60 -2.33
CA ASP A 154 0.31 4.70 -2.55
C ASP A 154 0.90 5.76 -3.47
N HIS A 155 0.02 6.37 -4.28
CA HIS A 155 0.26 7.65 -4.93
C HIS A 155 -0.74 8.67 -4.41
N PHE A 156 -0.23 9.87 -4.08
CA PHE A 156 -1.01 10.97 -3.56
C PHE A 156 -1.60 11.84 -4.67
N ILE A 157 -2.68 12.55 -4.35
CA ILE A 157 -3.18 13.60 -5.20
C ILE A 157 -2.20 14.77 -5.11
N LYS A 158 -1.55 15.12 -6.23
CA LYS A 158 -0.69 16.31 -6.31
C LYS A 158 -1.56 17.54 -6.52
N GLU A 159 -1.36 18.60 -5.73
CA GLU A 159 -2.12 19.87 -5.85
C GLU A 159 -2.08 20.49 -7.26
N SER A 160 -1.00 20.26 -8.01
CA SER A 160 -0.87 20.69 -9.40
C SER A 160 -1.89 20.05 -10.35
N GLN A 161 -2.50 18.94 -10.01
CA GLN A 161 -3.57 18.32 -10.80
C GLN A 161 -4.93 18.96 -10.53
N ASN A 162 -5.15 19.51 -9.34
CA ASN A 162 -6.39 20.22 -8.99
C ASN A 162 -6.57 21.54 -9.75
N CYS A 163 -5.46 22.24 -10.09
CA CYS A 163 -5.53 23.49 -10.84
C CYS A 163 -5.96 23.29 -12.31
N LEU A 164 -5.70 22.13 -12.91
CA LEU A 164 -6.11 21.84 -14.28
C LEU A 164 -7.61 21.50 -14.41
N PHE A 165 -8.22 20.94 -13.37
CA PHE A 165 -9.66 20.63 -13.38
C PHE A 165 -10.55 21.86 -13.17
N ILE A 166 -10.06 22.90 -12.51
CA ILE A 166 -10.82 24.16 -12.30
C ILE A 166 -10.81 25.02 -13.57
N SER A 167 -9.73 24.95 -14.38
CA SER A 167 -9.61 25.72 -15.62
C SER A 167 -10.46 25.20 -16.79
N LEU A 168 -10.99 23.98 -16.72
CA LEU A 168 -11.83 23.40 -17.78
C LEU A 168 -13.35 23.52 -17.53
N ARG A 169 -13.77 24.20 -16.44
CA ARG A 169 -15.17 24.47 -16.10
C ARG A 169 -15.58 25.93 -16.13
N SER A 170 -14.74 26.80 -16.70
CA SER A 170 -15.06 28.21 -16.97
C SER A 170 -15.28 28.47 -18.44
#